data_dbde98cab13bd2dcf412d8f0ddecb7d5
#
_entry.id   dbde98cab13bd2dcf412d8f0ddecb7d5
#
_cell.length_a   1.000
_cell.length_b   1.000
_cell.length_c   1.000
_cell.angle_alpha   90.00
_cell.angle_beta   90.00
_cell.angle_gamma   90.00
#
_symmetry.space_group_name_H-M   'P 1'
#
loop_
_entity.id
_entity.type
_entity.pdbx_description
1 polymer ?
#
loop_
_entity_poly.entity_id
_entity_poly.type
_entity_poly.pdbx_seq_one_letter_code
_entity_poly.pdbx_strand_id
1 'polypeptide(L)'
;MRASRCCWETAPVHEARVSDGVSIAYETFGDPGDPPVLLVMGFGAQMIAWHEDFCAMLAGGGRYVIRYDNRDCGLSTRFHDHPVDMSRFIAAVSGGDIPAAQAMIPYSLRDMAGDGMGLLTALGIEKAHIVGSSMGGMIAQTMAITQPARVLTLTSMMSSTGEPDYGQAAPAAQQALFSPSPPDRQGYIDASEKELAWSSRRYANAGAIRELAARSYDRAYYPAGIGRQLGAMILAGSRADALKTLNVPTLVIHGLDDTLVDPSGGKRTAELIPGARLLLVPDMGHDRPRELWQDLCDAIEAHTRFA
;
A
#
# COMPACT_ATOMS: atom_id res chain seq x y z
N MET A 1 -2.79 39.26 14.30
CA MET A 1 -2.72 37.79 14.26
C MET A 1 -3.95 37.27 13.55
N ARG A 2 -3.84 36.93 12.27
CA ARG A 2 -4.92 36.29 11.50
C ARG A 2 -4.66 34.80 11.53
N ALA A 3 -5.52 34.05 12.22
CA ALA A 3 -5.56 32.61 12.12
C ALA A 3 -5.98 32.26 10.68
N SER A 4 -5.02 31.81 9.86
CA SER A 4 -5.32 31.22 8.57
C SER A 4 -5.98 29.87 8.82
N ARG A 5 -7.29 29.79 8.67
CA ARG A 5 -7.98 28.52 8.47
C ARG A 5 -7.46 27.96 7.14
N CYS A 6 -6.58 26.99 7.19
CA CYS A 6 -6.34 26.14 6.05
C CYS A 6 -7.59 25.30 5.81
N CYS A 7 -8.53 25.84 5.03
CA CYS A 7 -9.56 25.02 4.39
C CYS A 7 -8.86 24.29 3.26
N TRP A 8 -8.36 23.08 3.51
CA TRP A 8 -8.06 22.15 2.45
C TRP A 8 -9.39 21.64 1.94
N GLU A 9 -9.87 22.22 0.86
CA GLU A 9 -10.90 21.56 0.06
C GLU A 9 -10.33 20.19 -0.29
N THR A 10 -11.09 19.13 -0.01
CA THR A 10 -10.69 17.75 -0.38
C THR A 10 -10.40 17.75 -1.87
N ALA A 11 -9.19 17.30 -2.25
CA ALA A 11 -8.83 17.18 -3.66
C ALA A 11 -9.93 16.39 -4.39
N PRO A 12 -10.38 16.84 -5.58
CA PRO A 12 -11.42 16.12 -6.30
C PRO A 12 -10.94 14.71 -6.64
N VAL A 13 -11.81 13.73 -6.39
CA VAL A 13 -11.57 12.35 -6.82
C VAL A 13 -11.76 12.28 -8.33
N HIS A 14 -10.77 11.80 -9.02
CA HIS A 14 -10.76 11.55 -10.44
C HIS A 14 -10.82 10.05 -10.72
N GLU A 15 -11.17 9.69 -11.96
CA GLU A 15 -11.17 8.30 -12.44
C GLU A 15 -10.38 8.23 -13.75
N ALA A 16 -9.56 7.19 -13.89
CA ALA A 16 -8.84 6.91 -15.12
C ALA A 16 -9.04 5.45 -15.53
N ARG A 17 -9.37 5.20 -16.79
CA ARG A 17 -9.37 3.85 -17.36
C ARG A 17 -7.92 3.42 -17.61
N VAL A 18 -7.51 2.33 -16.94
CA VAL A 18 -6.11 1.86 -16.95
C VAL A 18 -5.91 0.60 -17.80
N SER A 19 -6.99 -0.17 -18.01
CA SER A 19 -7.02 -1.34 -18.89
C SER A 19 -8.47 -1.66 -19.30
N ASP A 20 -8.68 -2.71 -20.08
CA ASP A 20 -10.04 -3.13 -20.44
C ASP A 20 -10.82 -3.56 -19.20
N GLY A 21 -11.94 -2.87 -18.96
CA GLY A 21 -12.84 -3.13 -17.84
C GLY A 21 -12.32 -2.65 -16.47
N VAL A 22 -11.15 -1.98 -16.40
CA VAL A 22 -10.60 -1.49 -15.12
C VAL A 22 -10.41 0.02 -15.15
N SER A 23 -11.07 0.69 -14.24
CA SER A 23 -10.91 2.10 -13.91
C SER A 23 -10.37 2.25 -12.49
N ILE A 24 -9.49 3.21 -12.28
CA ILE A 24 -8.83 3.51 -11.02
C ILE A 24 -9.21 4.91 -10.55
N ALA A 25 -9.72 5.00 -9.33
CA ALA A 25 -9.98 6.26 -8.65
C ALA A 25 -8.69 6.80 -8.03
N TYR A 26 -8.40 8.08 -8.26
CA TYR A 26 -7.17 8.72 -7.78
C TYR A 26 -7.39 10.18 -7.38
N GLU A 27 -6.44 10.70 -6.63
CA GLU A 27 -6.32 12.12 -6.26
C GLU A 27 -4.89 12.58 -6.45
N THR A 28 -4.70 13.90 -6.65
CA THR A 28 -3.39 14.49 -6.88
C THR A 28 -3.14 15.69 -5.98
N PHE A 29 -1.88 15.92 -5.64
CA PHE A 29 -1.41 17.04 -4.81
C PHE A 29 -0.15 17.64 -5.43
N GLY A 30 0.02 18.96 -5.36
CA GLY A 30 1.17 19.67 -5.93
C GLY A 30 0.98 20.06 -7.39
N ASP A 31 2.06 20.54 -7.98
CA ASP A 31 2.07 21.00 -9.38
C ASP A 31 2.31 19.82 -10.34
N PRO A 32 1.49 19.62 -11.39
CA PRO A 32 1.73 18.59 -12.39
C PRO A 32 3.08 18.70 -13.13
N GLY A 33 3.76 19.86 -13.07
CA GLY A 33 5.10 20.07 -13.61
C GLY A 33 6.23 19.53 -12.73
N ASP A 34 5.93 19.19 -11.47
CA ASP A 34 6.92 18.62 -10.54
C ASP A 34 7.16 17.12 -10.78
N PRO A 35 8.30 16.57 -10.31
CA PRO A 35 8.57 15.14 -10.41
C PRO A 35 7.47 14.29 -9.76
N PRO A 36 6.89 13.32 -10.49
CA PRO A 36 5.74 12.56 -10.03
C PRO A 36 6.11 11.47 -9.02
N VAL A 37 5.31 11.38 -7.95
CA VAL A 37 5.38 10.34 -6.91
C VAL A 37 4.03 9.60 -6.88
N LEU A 38 4.03 8.30 -7.18
CA LEU A 38 2.88 7.44 -7.08
C LEU A 38 2.87 6.72 -5.72
N LEU A 39 1.83 6.93 -4.93
CA LEU A 39 1.62 6.31 -3.63
C LEU A 39 0.69 5.10 -3.74
N VAL A 40 1.22 3.91 -3.45
CA VAL A 40 0.51 2.62 -3.55
C VAL A 40 0.13 2.15 -2.15
N MET A 41 -1.18 2.02 -1.90
CA MET A 41 -1.70 1.63 -0.59
C MET A 41 -1.68 0.12 -0.37
N GLY A 42 -1.76 -0.28 0.90
CA GLY A 42 -1.73 -1.66 1.36
C GLY A 42 -3.07 -2.39 1.23
N PHE A 43 -3.08 -3.60 1.77
CA PHE A 43 -4.18 -4.55 1.75
C PHE A 43 -5.46 -4.00 2.39
N GLY A 44 -6.57 -4.04 1.65
CA GLY A 44 -7.89 -3.64 2.13
C GLY A 44 -8.07 -2.15 2.43
N ALA A 45 -7.02 -1.35 2.33
CA ALA A 45 -7.05 0.05 2.69
C ALA A 45 -7.27 0.96 1.46
N GLN A 46 -8.14 1.96 1.61
CA GLN A 46 -8.40 2.97 0.59
C GLN A 46 -7.26 3.99 0.52
N MET A 47 -7.14 4.71 -0.60
CA MET A 47 -6.11 5.73 -0.82
C MET A 47 -6.06 6.81 0.27
N ILE A 48 -7.17 7.07 0.96
CA ILE A 48 -7.26 8.05 2.04
C ILE A 48 -6.43 7.67 3.28
N ALA A 49 -5.96 6.43 3.37
CA ALA A 49 -4.98 6.03 4.39
C ALA A 49 -3.58 6.64 4.14
N TRP A 50 -3.27 7.14 2.93
CA TRP A 50 -2.29 8.19 2.70
C TRP A 50 -2.96 9.52 3.03
N HIS A 51 -2.85 9.98 4.27
CA HIS A 51 -3.54 11.17 4.77
C HIS A 51 -3.25 12.39 3.89
N GLU A 52 -4.23 13.27 3.72
CA GLU A 52 -4.12 14.48 2.88
C GLU A 52 -2.93 15.36 3.29
N ASP A 53 -2.73 15.56 4.60
CA ASP A 53 -1.62 16.34 5.12
C ASP A 53 -0.25 15.71 4.78
N PHE A 54 -0.14 14.37 4.83
CA PHE A 54 1.08 13.67 4.42
C PHE A 54 1.37 13.87 2.92
N CYS A 55 0.33 13.74 2.09
CA CYS A 55 0.45 14.02 0.65
C CYS A 55 0.83 15.48 0.38
N ALA A 56 0.23 16.42 1.12
CA ALA A 56 0.53 17.84 1.01
C ALA A 56 1.97 18.18 1.47
N MET A 57 2.49 17.49 2.49
CA MET A 57 3.89 17.63 2.91
C MET A 57 4.85 17.22 1.80
N LEU A 58 4.65 16.05 1.19
CA LEU A 58 5.45 15.60 0.04
C LEU A 58 5.34 16.56 -1.15
N ALA A 59 4.12 17.07 -1.43
CA ALA A 59 3.90 18.05 -2.48
C ALA A 59 4.61 19.37 -2.18
N GLY A 60 4.61 19.81 -0.91
CA GLY A 60 5.37 20.98 -0.45
C GLY A 60 6.88 20.87 -0.67
N GLY A 61 7.41 19.64 -0.70
CA GLY A 61 8.80 19.34 -1.08
C GLY A 61 9.06 19.36 -2.61
N GLY A 62 8.12 19.88 -3.43
CA GLY A 62 8.25 19.96 -4.89
C GLY A 62 8.04 18.63 -5.57
N ARG A 63 6.96 17.93 -5.24
CA ARG A 63 6.55 16.67 -5.87
C ARG A 63 5.10 16.74 -6.34
N TYR A 64 4.84 16.15 -7.51
CA TYR A 64 3.48 15.87 -7.96
C TYR A 64 3.05 14.52 -7.40
N VAL A 65 2.29 14.53 -6.31
CA VAL A 65 1.90 13.34 -5.56
C VAL A 65 0.57 12.81 -6.08
N ILE A 66 0.54 11.51 -6.38
CA ILE A 66 -0.64 10.80 -6.87
C ILE A 66 -0.92 9.66 -5.90
N ARG A 67 -2.12 9.64 -5.28
CA ARG A 67 -2.60 8.50 -4.50
C ARG A 67 -3.81 7.88 -5.19
N TYR A 68 -3.99 6.57 -5.09
CA TYR A 68 -5.08 5.89 -5.77
C TYR A 68 -5.63 4.72 -4.94
N ASP A 69 -6.89 4.36 -5.19
CA ASP A 69 -7.49 3.14 -4.68
C ASP A 69 -7.06 1.95 -5.55
N ASN A 70 -6.51 0.91 -4.94
CA ASN A 70 -6.29 -0.36 -5.65
C ASN A 70 -7.61 -0.93 -6.17
N ARG A 71 -7.57 -1.79 -7.23
CA ARG A 71 -8.75 -2.56 -7.64
C ARG A 71 -9.37 -3.30 -6.44
N ASP A 72 -10.68 -3.47 -6.44
CA ASP A 72 -11.46 -4.06 -5.34
C ASP A 72 -11.42 -3.27 -4.02
N CYS A 73 -11.01 -2.01 -4.08
CA CYS A 73 -10.96 -1.14 -2.91
C CYS A 73 -11.47 0.25 -3.27
N GLY A 74 -12.06 0.94 -2.32
CA GLY A 74 -12.52 2.32 -2.48
C GLY A 74 -13.48 2.49 -3.66
N LEU A 75 -13.17 3.47 -4.50
CA LEU A 75 -13.97 3.85 -5.66
C LEU A 75 -13.44 3.27 -6.98
N SER A 76 -12.37 2.50 -6.96
CA SER A 76 -11.86 1.79 -8.13
C SER A 76 -12.74 0.60 -8.51
N THR A 77 -12.52 0.05 -9.72
CA THR A 77 -13.27 -1.10 -10.24
C THR A 77 -13.36 -2.25 -9.23
N ARG A 78 -14.55 -2.78 -9.06
CA ARG A 78 -14.89 -3.89 -8.18
C ARG A 78 -15.26 -5.13 -8.99
N PHE A 79 -14.69 -6.26 -8.63
CA PHE A 79 -14.88 -7.55 -9.31
C PHE A 79 -16.07 -8.32 -8.68
N HIS A 80 -17.26 -7.73 -8.72
CA HIS A 80 -18.48 -8.29 -8.09
C HIS A 80 -18.82 -9.70 -8.59
N ASP A 81 -18.60 -9.95 -9.88
CA ASP A 81 -18.98 -11.20 -10.55
C ASP A 81 -18.02 -12.37 -10.23
N HIS A 82 -17.00 -12.12 -9.38
CA HIS A 82 -16.01 -13.12 -8.97
C HIS A 82 -16.02 -13.33 -7.45
N PRO A 83 -17.05 -13.98 -6.88
CA PRO A 83 -17.06 -14.31 -5.46
C PRO A 83 -15.96 -15.33 -5.16
N VAL A 84 -15.26 -15.17 -4.04
CA VAL A 84 -14.21 -16.10 -3.62
C VAL A 84 -14.64 -16.83 -2.36
N ASP A 85 -14.66 -18.15 -2.44
CA ASP A 85 -14.75 -19.01 -1.27
C ASP A 85 -13.35 -19.17 -0.66
N MET A 86 -13.06 -18.36 0.37
CA MET A 86 -11.76 -18.34 1.02
C MET A 86 -11.41 -19.68 1.69
N SER A 87 -12.39 -20.44 2.15
CA SER A 87 -12.14 -21.76 2.77
C SER A 87 -11.62 -22.75 1.73
N ARG A 88 -12.26 -22.80 0.56
CA ARG A 88 -11.80 -23.62 -0.58
C ARG A 88 -10.46 -23.13 -1.12
N PHE A 89 -10.29 -21.82 -1.22
CA PHE A 89 -9.01 -21.23 -1.65
C PHE A 89 -7.86 -21.65 -0.74
N ILE A 90 -8.00 -21.48 0.58
CA ILE A 90 -6.97 -21.87 1.56
C ILE A 90 -6.72 -23.38 1.52
N ALA A 91 -7.77 -24.21 1.38
CA ALA A 91 -7.61 -25.65 1.25
C ALA A 91 -6.79 -26.03 0.00
N ALA A 92 -7.06 -25.38 -1.15
CA ALA A 92 -6.29 -25.61 -2.38
C ALA A 92 -4.81 -25.21 -2.21
N VAL A 93 -4.54 -24.03 -1.66
CA VAL A 93 -3.16 -23.56 -1.39
C VAL A 93 -2.43 -24.50 -0.44
N SER A 94 -3.07 -24.89 0.68
CA SER A 94 -2.46 -25.77 1.69
C SER A 94 -2.25 -27.20 1.17
N GLY A 95 -3.11 -27.65 0.25
CA GLY A 95 -2.98 -28.93 -0.44
C GLY A 95 -1.99 -28.94 -1.62
N GLY A 96 -1.41 -27.78 -1.95
CA GLY A 96 -0.48 -27.62 -3.07
C GLY A 96 -1.14 -27.58 -4.45
N ASP A 97 -2.47 -27.51 -4.52
CA ASP A 97 -3.21 -27.38 -5.79
C ASP A 97 -3.26 -25.89 -6.21
N ILE A 98 -2.07 -25.39 -6.60
CA ILE A 98 -1.93 -24.00 -7.02
C ILE A 98 -2.76 -23.64 -8.26
N PRO A 99 -2.89 -24.50 -9.29
CA PRO A 99 -3.79 -24.22 -10.41
C PRO A 99 -5.24 -24.01 -9.99
N ALA A 100 -5.78 -24.84 -9.10
CA ALA A 100 -7.14 -24.65 -8.58
C ALA A 100 -7.28 -23.37 -7.77
N ALA A 101 -6.28 -23.01 -6.93
CA ALA A 101 -6.27 -21.77 -6.20
C ALA A 101 -6.23 -20.55 -7.15
N GLN A 102 -5.39 -20.58 -8.19
CA GLN A 102 -5.29 -19.51 -9.20
C GLN A 102 -6.62 -19.30 -9.95
N ALA A 103 -7.33 -20.36 -10.27
CA ALA A 103 -8.63 -20.27 -10.95
C ALA A 103 -9.72 -19.56 -10.12
N MET A 104 -9.56 -19.43 -8.81
CA MET A 104 -10.50 -18.76 -7.91
C MET A 104 -10.28 -17.26 -7.80
N ILE A 105 -9.10 -16.76 -8.17
CA ILE A 105 -8.71 -15.37 -7.97
C ILE A 105 -8.63 -14.66 -9.33
N PRO A 106 -9.43 -13.61 -9.57
CA PRO A 106 -9.58 -13.02 -10.91
C PRO A 106 -8.40 -12.14 -11.35
N TYR A 107 -7.45 -11.86 -10.48
CA TYR A 107 -6.27 -11.05 -10.79
C TYR A 107 -5.10 -11.38 -9.87
N SER A 108 -3.93 -10.93 -10.23
CA SER A 108 -2.67 -11.11 -9.51
C SER A 108 -2.10 -9.77 -9.00
N LEU A 109 -1.04 -9.80 -8.17
CA LEU A 109 -0.27 -8.59 -7.84
C LEU A 109 0.36 -7.94 -9.09
N ARG A 110 0.64 -8.73 -10.14
CA ARG A 110 1.14 -8.21 -11.41
C ARG A 110 0.09 -7.35 -12.13
N ASP A 111 -1.19 -7.76 -12.07
CA ASP A 111 -2.29 -6.97 -12.61
C ASP A 111 -2.48 -5.68 -11.83
N MET A 112 -2.36 -5.73 -10.49
CA MET A 112 -2.41 -4.54 -9.63
C MET A 112 -1.23 -3.59 -9.89
N ALA A 113 -0.05 -4.12 -10.16
CA ALA A 113 1.10 -3.33 -10.61
C ALA A 113 0.82 -2.69 -12.00
N GLY A 114 0.18 -3.44 -12.89
CA GLY A 114 -0.29 -2.95 -14.19
C GLY A 114 -1.26 -1.78 -14.07
N ASP A 115 -2.15 -1.78 -13.06
CA ASP A 115 -3.09 -0.67 -12.83
C ASP A 115 -2.38 0.64 -12.50
N GLY A 116 -1.43 0.60 -11.57
CA GLY A 116 -0.67 1.81 -11.22
C GLY A 116 0.16 2.34 -12.40
N MET A 117 0.75 1.44 -13.19
CA MET A 117 1.47 1.84 -14.42
C MET A 117 0.52 2.34 -15.51
N GLY A 118 -0.67 1.77 -15.61
CA GLY A 118 -1.75 2.23 -16.48
C GLY A 118 -2.26 3.62 -16.08
N LEU A 119 -2.39 3.88 -14.76
CA LEU A 119 -2.75 5.20 -14.25
C LEU A 119 -1.71 6.25 -14.65
N LEU A 120 -0.41 5.97 -14.49
CA LEU A 120 0.64 6.87 -14.96
C LEU A 120 0.53 7.15 -16.47
N THR A 121 0.23 6.12 -17.26
CA THR A 121 0.03 6.26 -18.71
C THR A 121 -1.18 7.13 -19.03
N ALA A 122 -2.31 6.94 -18.33
CA ALA A 122 -3.52 7.75 -18.53
C ALA A 122 -3.30 9.23 -18.17
N LEU A 123 -2.37 9.50 -17.24
CA LEU A 123 -1.96 10.85 -16.85
C LEU A 123 -0.86 11.45 -17.74
N GLY A 124 -0.38 10.72 -18.77
CA GLY A 124 0.71 11.17 -19.62
C GLY A 124 2.09 11.14 -18.94
N ILE A 125 2.23 10.43 -17.84
CA ILE A 125 3.47 10.33 -17.04
C ILE A 125 4.29 9.14 -17.54
N GLU A 126 5.44 9.41 -18.13
CA GLU A 126 6.34 8.36 -18.64
C GLU A 126 7.03 7.60 -17.51
N LYS A 127 7.56 8.32 -16.52
CA LYS A 127 8.32 7.76 -15.39
C LYS A 127 7.89 8.43 -14.10
N ALA A 128 7.92 7.66 -12.98
CA ALA A 128 7.58 8.16 -11.67
C ALA A 128 8.45 7.54 -10.57
N HIS A 129 8.54 8.22 -9.43
CA HIS A 129 8.97 7.62 -8.17
C HIS A 129 7.80 6.81 -7.60
N ILE A 130 8.06 5.57 -7.18
CA ILE A 130 7.00 4.69 -6.66
C ILE A 130 7.23 4.46 -5.16
N VAL A 131 6.23 4.78 -4.36
CA VAL A 131 6.22 4.58 -2.91
C VAL A 131 5.09 3.64 -2.55
N GLY A 132 5.40 2.45 -2.05
CA GLY A 132 4.41 1.45 -1.69
C GLY A 132 4.48 1.06 -0.22
N SER A 133 3.31 0.95 0.43
CA SER A 133 3.17 0.57 1.83
C SER A 133 2.55 -0.82 1.97
N SER A 134 3.16 -1.73 2.73
CA SER A 134 2.65 -3.09 2.99
C SER A 134 2.45 -3.88 1.69
N MET A 135 1.25 -4.40 1.39
CA MET A 135 0.93 -4.96 0.07
C MET A 135 1.27 -3.97 -1.07
N GLY A 136 1.09 -2.67 -0.85
CA GLY A 136 1.50 -1.65 -1.82
C GLY A 136 3.01 -1.66 -2.09
N GLY A 137 3.82 -2.01 -1.10
CA GLY A 137 5.26 -2.24 -1.29
C GLY A 137 5.53 -3.48 -2.17
N MET A 138 4.75 -4.56 -2.02
CA MET A 138 4.84 -5.73 -2.90
C MET A 138 4.45 -5.37 -4.34
N ILE A 139 3.40 -4.54 -4.52
CA ILE A 139 2.97 -4.03 -5.82
C ILE A 139 4.05 -3.13 -6.41
N ALA A 140 4.62 -2.22 -5.64
CA ALA A 140 5.70 -1.32 -6.07
C ALA A 140 6.97 -2.08 -6.49
N GLN A 141 7.36 -3.11 -5.74
CA GLN A 141 8.43 -4.04 -6.14
C GLN A 141 8.10 -4.71 -7.47
N THR A 142 6.86 -5.15 -7.67
CA THR A 142 6.41 -5.79 -8.91
C THR A 142 6.44 -4.80 -10.09
N MET A 143 6.07 -3.52 -9.88
CA MET A 143 6.22 -2.46 -10.90
C MET A 143 7.68 -2.30 -11.31
N ALA A 144 8.58 -2.18 -10.32
CA ALA A 144 10.02 -2.02 -10.57
C ALA A 144 10.64 -3.24 -11.28
N ILE A 145 10.20 -4.45 -10.97
CA ILE A 145 10.65 -5.69 -11.63
C ILE A 145 10.12 -5.76 -13.07
N THR A 146 8.86 -5.43 -13.29
CA THR A 146 8.22 -5.64 -14.62
C THR A 146 8.42 -4.49 -15.58
N GLN A 147 8.59 -3.26 -15.09
CA GLN A 147 8.74 -2.04 -15.89
C GLN A 147 9.84 -1.12 -15.33
N PRO A 148 11.08 -1.61 -15.14
CA PRO A 148 12.16 -0.85 -14.49
C PRO A 148 12.47 0.47 -15.19
N ALA A 149 12.31 0.55 -16.51
CA ALA A 149 12.54 1.78 -17.29
C ALA A 149 11.58 2.92 -16.96
N ARG A 150 10.45 2.61 -16.32
CA ARG A 150 9.42 3.57 -15.93
C ARG A 150 9.44 3.95 -14.44
N VAL A 151 10.30 3.31 -13.64
CA VAL A 151 10.44 3.57 -12.20
C VAL A 151 11.74 4.34 -11.95
N LEU A 152 11.61 5.61 -11.57
CA LEU A 152 12.75 6.46 -11.23
C LEU A 152 13.41 5.98 -9.94
N THR A 153 12.63 5.78 -8.89
CA THR A 153 13.06 5.18 -7.62
C THR A 153 11.95 4.32 -7.05
N LEU A 154 12.34 3.32 -6.27
CA LEU A 154 11.44 2.49 -5.47
C LEU A 154 11.59 2.84 -3.98
N THR A 155 10.49 3.14 -3.30
CA THR A 155 10.41 3.15 -1.84
C THR A 155 9.48 2.03 -1.38
N SER A 156 10.04 1.01 -0.72
CA SER A 156 9.29 -0.12 -0.15
C SER A 156 9.15 0.07 1.36
N MET A 157 7.93 0.37 1.83
CA MET A 157 7.66 0.69 3.22
C MET A 157 6.90 -0.45 3.88
N MET A 158 7.34 -0.90 5.08
CA MET A 158 6.69 -1.94 5.92
C MET A 158 6.20 -3.15 5.10
N SER A 159 7.06 -3.67 4.22
CA SER A 159 6.74 -4.72 3.27
C SER A 159 7.75 -5.86 3.31
N SER A 160 7.55 -6.89 2.50
CA SER A 160 8.41 -8.06 2.43
C SER A 160 8.67 -8.49 0.99
N THR A 161 9.61 -9.43 0.82
CA THR A 161 9.94 -10.06 -0.47
C THR A 161 8.94 -11.14 -0.88
N GLY A 162 8.08 -11.59 0.04
CA GLY A 162 7.19 -12.74 -0.13
C GLY A 162 7.85 -14.10 0.16
N GLU A 163 9.09 -14.12 0.66
CA GLU A 163 9.72 -15.34 1.19
C GLU A 163 9.04 -15.75 2.50
N PRO A 164 8.81 -17.06 2.75
CA PRO A 164 8.07 -17.52 3.92
C PRO A 164 8.80 -17.31 5.26
N ASP A 165 10.13 -17.14 5.23
CA ASP A 165 10.94 -17.03 6.44
C ASP A 165 11.12 -15.58 6.93
N TYR A 166 10.62 -14.58 6.19
CA TYR A 166 10.82 -13.16 6.48
C TYR A 166 9.50 -12.39 6.51
N GLY A 167 9.40 -11.44 7.43
CA GLY A 167 8.22 -10.57 7.55
C GLY A 167 7.00 -11.30 8.09
N GLN A 168 7.18 -12.33 8.92
CA GLN A 168 6.09 -13.07 9.52
C GLN A 168 5.35 -12.25 10.56
N ALA A 169 4.02 -12.32 10.53
CA ALA A 169 3.19 -11.66 11.53
C ALA A 169 3.32 -12.33 12.89
N ALA A 170 3.40 -11.54 13.95
CA ALA A 170 3.23 -12.04 15.31
C ALA A 170 1.82 -12.65 15.48
N PRO A 171 1.66 -13.70 16.31
CA PRO A 171 0.36 -14.38 16.45
C PRO A 171 -0.80 -13.45 16.79
N ALA A 172 -0.60 -12.47 17.65
CA ALA A 172 -1.64 -11.49 18.01
C ALA A 172 -2.04 -10.58 16.84
N ALA A 173 -1.08 -10.11 16.04
CA ALA A 173 -1.33 -9.31 14.86
C ALA A 173 -2.04 -10.13 13.76
N GLN A 174 -1.62 -11.38 13.56
CA GLN A 174 -2.28 -12.30 12.63
C GLN A 174 -3.73 -12.56 13.04
N GLN A 175 -3.99 -12.85 14.31
CA GLN A 175 -5.34 -13.05 14.83
C GLN A 175 -6.19 -11.78 14.63
N ALA A 176 -5.65 -10.62 14.95
CA ALA A 176 -6.33 -9.34 14.78
C ALA A 176 -6.67 -9.06 13.30
N LEU A 177 -5.73 -9.30 12.38
CA LEU A 177 -5.93 -9.09 10.93
C LEU A 177 -7.13 -9.89 10.41
N PHE A 178 -7.24 -11.16 10.80
CA PHE A 178 -8.31 -12.06 10.35
C PHE A 178 -9.57 -12.03 11.21
N SER A 179 -9.60 -11.20 12.26
CA SER A 179 -10.82 -11.02 13.05
C SER A 179 -11.91 -10.37 12.21
N PRO A 180 -13.14 -10.91 12.22
CA PRO A 180 -14.24 -10.35 11.44
C PRO A 180 -14.59 -8.94 11.89
N SER A 181 -15.00 -8.10 10.96
CA SER A 181 -15.56 -6.78 11.26
C SER A 181 -17.07 -6.82 10.98
N PRO A 182 -17.90 -6.32 11.91
CA PRO A 182 -19.35 -6.18 11.66
C PRO A 182 -19.61 -5.37 10.40
N PRO A 183 -20.72 -5.66 9.67
CA PRO A 183 -21.05 -4.97 8.43
C PRO A 183 -21.66 -3.59 8.66
N ASP A 184 -22.16 -3.32 9.86
CA ASP A 184 -22.72 -2.01 10.20
C ASP A 184 -21.62 -1.00 10.51
N ARG A 185 -21.94 0.28 10.29
CA ARG A 185 -20.97 1.38 10.42
C ARG A 185 -20.30 1.44 11.79
N GLN A 186 -21.08 1.37 12.86
CA GLN A 186 -20.53 1.51 14.21
C GLN A 186 -19.68 0.31 14.59
N GLY A 187 -20.16 -0.91 14.31
CA GLY A 187 -19.41 -2.12 14.55
C GLY A 187 -18.09 -2.18 13.73
N TYR A 188 -18.10 -1.69 12.48
CA TYR A 188 -16.88 -1.58 11.67
C TYR A 188 -15.86 -0.62 12.31
N ILE A 189 -16.32 0.55 12.78
CA ILE A 189 -15.47 1.54 13.46
C ILE A 189 -14.90 0.95 14.76
N ASP A 190 -15.74 0.30 15.58
CA ASP A 190 -15.27 -0.29 16.84
C ASP A 190 -14.28 -1.41 16.59
N ALA A 191 -14.51 -2.26 15.59
CA ALA A 191 -13.60 -3.35 15.22
C ALA A 191 -12.27 -2.85 14.64
N SER A 192 -12.17 -1.60 14.17
CA SER A 192 -10.92 -1.04 13.64
C SER A 192 -9.82 -0.92 14.69
N GLU A 193 -10.18 -0.83 15.99
CA GLU A 193 -9.20 -0.78 17.08
C GLU A 193 -8.29 -2.03 17.15
N LYS A 194 -8.65 -3.12 16.45
CA LYS A 194 -7.76 -4.27 16.27
C LYS A 194 -6.41 -3.89 15.65
N GLU A 195 -6.34 -2.79 14.92
CA GLU A 195 -5.12 -2.27 14.32
C GLU A 195 -4.07 -1.83 15.36
N LEU A 196 -4.49 -1.59 16.61
CA LEU A 196 -3.56 -1.35 17.72
C LEU A 196 -2.60 -2.53 17.96
N ALA A 197 -2.97 -3.74 17.54
CA ALA A 197 -2.12 -4.92 17.67
C ALA A 197 -0.79 -4.83 16.90
N TRP A 198 -0.72 -3.97 15.88
CA TRP A 198 0.47 -3.76 15.06
C TRP A 198 0.90 -2.30 14.90
N SER A 199 0.20 -1.39 15.56
CA SER A 199 0.56 0.03 15.55
C SER A 199 1.80 0.32 16.38
N SER A 200 2.38 1.50 16.17
CA SER A 200 3.43 2.07 17.02
C SER A 200 3.11 1.87 18.52
N ARG A 201 4.07 1.45 19.30
CA ARG A 201 3.89 1.33 20.75
C ARG A 201 3.80 2.68 21.45
N ARG A 202 4.50 3.68 20.91
CA ARG A 202 4.60 5.01 21.50
C ARG A 202 3.52 5.96 21.02
N TYR A 203 3.17 5.88 19.73
CA TYR A 203 2.31 6.85 19.06
C TYR A 203 0.95 6.26 18.63
N ALA A 204 0.61 5.03 19.08
CA ALA A 204 -0.66 4.43 18.75
C ALA A 204 -1.83 5.35 19.12
N ASN A 205 -2.72 5.58 18.16
CA ASN A 205 -3.84 6.51 18.33
C ASN A 205 -5.16 5.88 17.88
N ALA A 206 -5.87 5.30 18.84
CA ALA A 206 -7.18 4.67 18.61
C ALA A 206 -8.19 5.65 17.98
N GLY A 207 -8.14 6.94 18.35
CA GLY A 207 -9.01 7.96 17.78
C GLY A 207 -8.78 8.16 16.28
N ALA A 208 -7.52 8.25 15.86
CA ALA A 208 -7.16 8.37 14.44
C ALA A 208 -7.54 7.12 13.64
N ILE A 209 -7.35 5.92 14.23
CA ILE A 209 -7.78 4.64 13.62
C ILE A 209 -9.28 4.64 13.38
N ARG A 210 -10.07 4.99 14.40
CA ARG A 210 -11.53 5.07 14.32
C ARG A 210 -12.02 6.12 13.32
N GLU A 211 -11.37 7.27 13.27
CA GLU A 211 -11.68 8.33 12.32
C GLU A 211 -11.43 7.86 10.87
N LEU A 212 -10.28 7.24 10.60
CA LEU A 212 -9.98 6.69 9.28
C LEU A 212 -10.98 5.58 8.91
N ALA A 213 -11.36 4.71 9.86
CA ALA A 213 -12.35 3.66 9.63
C ALA A 213 -13.72 4.27 9.29
N ALA A 214 -14.18 5.30 10.02
CA ALA A 214 -15.42 6.01 9.74
C ALA A 214 -15.41 6.63 8.33
N ARG A 215 -14.37 7.37 7.99
CA ARG A 215 -14.19 7.97 6.65
C ARG A 215 -14.17 6.93 5.55
N SER A 216 -13.47 5.79 5.77
CA SER A 216 -13.38 4.71 4.81
C SER A 216 -14.73 4.02 4.59
N TYR A 217 -15.51 3.80 5.67
CA TYR A 217 -16.84 3.23 5.59
C TYR A 217 -17.78 4.14 4.80
N ASP A 218 -17.84 5.42 5.18
CA ASP A 218 -18.73 6.40 4.56
C ASP A 218 -18.39 6.65 3.08
N ARG A 219 -17.07 6.58 2.73
CA ARG A 219 -16.61 6.79 1.37
C ARG A 219 -16.93 5.60 0.45
N ALA A 220 -16.62 4.40 0.88
CA ALA A 220 -16.75 3.23 0.00
C ALA A 220 -16.56 1.90 0.75
N TYR A 221 -17.48 1.54 1.63
CA TYR A 221 -17.46 0.22 2.28
C TYR A 221 -17.64 -0.92 1.28
N TYR A 222 -16.60 -1.77 1.11
CA TYR A 222 -16.63 -2.89 0.18
C TYR A 222 -15.78 -4.07 0.67
N PRO A 223 -16.28 -4.86 1.64
CA PRO A 223 -15.52 -5.97 2.23
C PRO A 223 -15.28 -7.16 1.28
N ALA A 224 -16.11 -7.32 0.23
CA ALA A 224 -15.98 -8.44 -0.71
C ALA A 224 -14.66 -8.42 -1.50
N GLY A 225 -14.00 -7.26 -1.65
CA GLY A 225 -12.70 -7.13 -2.31
C GLY A 225 -11.55 -7.73 -1.52
N ILE A 226 -11.66 -7.77 -0.19
CA ILE A 226 -10.59 -8.21 0.71
C ILE A 226 -10.13 -9.64 0.39
N GLY A 227 -11.07 -10.57 0.17
CA GLY A 227 -10.73 -11.96 -0.15
C GLY A 227 -9.94 -12.10 -1.45
N ARG A 228 -10.28 -11.33 -2.49
CA ARG A 228 -9.58 -11.36 -3.77
C ARG A 228 -8.19 -10.74 -3.69
N GLN A 229 -8.03 -9.62 -2.99
CA GLN A 229 -6.71 -9.03 -2.74
C GLN A 229 -5.82 -9.96 -1.92
N LEU A 230 -6.36 -10.61 -0.88
CA LEU A 230 -5.63 -11.59 -0.09
C LEU A 230 -5.17 -12.78 -0.95
N GLY A 231 -6.06 -13.30 -1.80
CA GLY A 231 -5.73 -14.37 -2.72
C GLY A 231 -4.63 -13.98 -3.70
N ALA A 232 -4.70 -12.78 -4.30
CA ALA A 232 -3.67 -12.27 -5.18
C ALA A 232 -2.31 -12.12 -4.47
N MET A 233 -2.31 -11.69 -3.21
CA MET A 233 -1.11 -11.55 -2.39
C MET A 233 -0.48 -12.93 -2.05
N ILE A 234 -1.29 -13.90 -1.64
CA ILE A 234 -0.82 -15.26 -1.32
C ILE A 234 -0.25 -15.94 -2.57
N LEU A 235 -0.92 -15.83 -3.70
CA LEU A 235 -0.50 -16.45 -4.97
C LEU A 235 0.71 -15.76 -5.62
N ALA A 236 1.06 -14.54 -5.20
CA ALA A 236 2.21 -13.83 -5.76
C ALA A 236 3.55 -14.51 -5.46
N GLY A 237 3.63 -15.25 -4.36
CA GLY A 237 4.86 -15.92 -3.95
C GLY A 237 6.03 -14.98 -3.70
N SER A 238 7.23 -15.53 -3.78
CA SER A 238 8.47 -14.80 -3.56
C SER A 238 8.92 -14.01 -4.79
N ARG A 239 9.37 -12.77 -4.55
CA ARG A 239 10.03 -11.89 -5.53
C ARG A 239 11.54 -11.86 -5.37
N ALA A 240 12.10 -12.67 -4.45
CA ALA A 240 13.50 -12.61 -4.02
C ALA A 240 14.47 -12.68 -5.19
N ASP A 241 14.30 -13.62 -6.13
CA ASP A 241 15.24 -13.78 -7.24
C ASP A 241 15.21 -12.59 -8.22
N ALA A 242 14.05 -12.04 -8.48
CA ALA A 242 13.93 -10.85 -9.33
C ALA A 242 14.52 -9.59 -8.65
N LEU A 243 14.39 -9.48 -7.33
CA LEU A 243 14.95 -8.37 -6.57
C LEU A 243 16.48 -8.35 -6.56
N LYS A 244 17.15 -9.51 -6.63
CA LYS A 244 18.62 -9.61 -6.72
C LYS A 244 19.20 -8.95 -7.97
N THR A 245 18.42 -8.81 -9.01
CA THR A 245 18.83 -8.22 -10.29
C THR A 245 18.25 -6.85 -10.56
N LEU A 246 17.53 -6.27 -9.59
CA LEU A 246 16.89 -4.98 -9.72
C LEU A 246 17.92 -3.84 -9.66
N ASN A 247 17.95 -2.99 -10.70
CA ASN A 247 18.86 -1.85 -10.80
C ASN A 247 18.16 -0.49 -10.55
N VAL A 248 16.95 -0.51 -10.02
CA VAL A 248 16.24 0.71 -9.65
C VAL A 248 16.73 1.20 -8.30
N PRO A 249 17.14 2.47 -8.15
CA PRO A 249 17.51 3.03 -6.84
C PRO A 249 16.40 2.77 -5.82
N THR A 250 16.75 2.13 -4.70
CA THR A 250 15.73 1.65 -3.75
C THR A 250 16.00 2.14 -2.34
N LEU A 251 14.93 2.61 -1.68
CA LEU A 251 14.85 2.89 -0.26
C LEU A 251 13.87 1.89 0.38
N VAL A 252 14.30 1.19 1.42
CA VAL A 252 13.43 0.38 2.25
C VAL A 252 13.23 1.10 3.58
N ILE A 253 11.96 1.31 3.97
CA ILE A 253 11.59 1.92 5.26
C ILE A 253 10.82 0.87 6.06
N HIS A 254 11.21 0.63 7.32
CA HIS A 254 10.50 -0.33 8.15
C HIS A 254 10.49 0.10 9.62
N GLY A 255 9.33 0.00 10.25
CA GLY A 255 9.17 0.29 11.68
C GLY A 255 9.72 -0.83 12.55
N LEU A 256 10.41 -0.48 13.64
CA LEU A 256 10.94 -1.48 14.58
C LEU A 256 9.87 -2.11 15.46
N ASP A 257 8.71 -1.47 15.60
CA ASP A 257 7.56 -1.98 16.37
C ASP A 257 6.57 -2.80 15.51
N ASP A 258 6.85 -2.97 14.20
CA ASP A 258 5.95 -3.67 13.28
C ASP A 258 5.81 -5.15 13.63
N THR A 259 4.61 -5.53 14.06
CA THR A 259 4.26 -6.90 14.42
C THR A 259 3.40 -7.59 13.35
N LEU A 260 2.94 -6.85 12.33
CA LEU A 260 2.17 -7.42 11.22
C LEU A 260 3.06 -7.89 10.07
N VAL A 261 4.06 -7.10 9.72
CA VAL A 261 5.16 -7.51 8.85
C VAL A 261 6.45 -7.30 9.64
N ASP A 262 6.98 -8.36 10.24
CA ASP A 262 8.19 -8.27 11.04
C ASP A 262 9.32 -7.54 10.29
N PRO A 263 10.14 -6.70 10.96
CA PRO A 263 11.21 -5.92 10.32
C PRO A 263 12.23 -6.77 9.51
N SER A 264 12.27 -8.09 9.73
CA SER A 264 13.06 -8.99 8.89
C SER A 264 12.67 -8.93 7.41
N GLY A 265 11.38 -8.67 7.10
CA GLY A 265 10.89 -8.50 5.73
C GLY A 265 11.53 -7.31 5.00
N GLY A 266 11.61 -6.15 5.68
CA GLY A 266 12.30 -4.97 5.15
C GLY A 266 13.82 -5.16 5.06
N LYS A 267 14.44 -5.73 6.10
CA LYS A 267 15.86 -6.05 6.11
C LYS A 267 16.21 -6.96 4.93
N ARG A 268 15.43 -8.02 4.74
CA ARG A 268 15.62 -8.96 3.63
C ARG A 268 15.46 -8.30 2.27
N THR A 269 14.48 -7.41 2.13
CA THR A 269 14.30 -6.63 0.89
C THR A 269 15.54 -5.80 0.58
N ALA A 270 16.09 -5.10 1.57
CA ALA A 270 17.29 -4.28 1.40
C ALA A 270 18.55 -5.12 1.12
N GLU A 271 18.69 -6.31 1.73
CA GLU A 271 19.79 -7.23 1.48
C GLU A 271 19.81 -7.75 0.04
N LEU A 272 18.64 -8.02 -0.53
CA LEU A 272 18.54 -8.60 -1.87
C LEU A 272 18.76 -7.59 -2.99
N ILE A 273 18.29 -6.35 -2.82
CA ILE A 273 18.36 -5.35 -3.89
C ILE A 273 19.73 -4.67 -3.89
N PRO A 274 20.51 -4.77 -4.98
CA PRO A 274 21.84 -4.15 -5.06
C PRO A 274 21.77 -2.64 -4.80
N GLY A 275 22.56 -2.16 -3.86
CA GLY A 275 22.63 -0.73 -3.54
C GLY A 275 21.42 -0.16 -2.79
N ALA A 276 20.48 -0.97 -2.35
CA ALA A 276 19.35 -0.50 -1.58
C ALA A 276 19.78 0.12 -0.24
N ARG A 277 19.11 1.20 0.13
CA ARG A 277 19.25 1.85 1.45
C ARG A 277 18.15 1.33 2.38
N LEU A 278 18.50 1.06 3.64
CA LEU A 278 17.55 0.64 4.68
C LEU A 278 17.44 1.72 5.75
N LEU A 279 16.22 2.15 6.01
CA LEU A 279 15.84 3.02 7.12
C LEU A 279 14.95 2.24 8.09
N LEU A 280 15.50 1.88 9.25
CA LEU A 280 14.73 1.32 10.35
C LEU A 280 14.28 2.46 11.26
N VAL A 281 12.96 2.59 11.45
CA VAL A 281 12.35 3.72 12.16
C VAL A 281 11.95 3.25 13.57
N PRO A 282 12.59 3.79 14.63
CA PRO A 282 12.15 3.56 15.99
C PRO A 282 10.71 4.07 16.22
N ASP A 283 10.00 3.46 17.14
CA ASP A 283 8.64 3.87 17.52
C ASP A 283 7.61 3.88 16.35
N MET A 284 7.89 3.19 15.25
CA MET A 284 6.97 2.97 14.14
C MET A 284 6.55 1.50 14.10
N GLY A 285 5.25 1.25 14.03
CA GLY A 285 4.66 -0.07 13.82
C GLY A 285 4.33 -0.31 12.34
N HIS A 286 3.24 -1.06 12.10
CA HIS A 286 2.65 -1.21 10.75
C HIS A 286 1.70 -0.05 10.43
N ASP A 287 2.04 1.12 10.90
CA ASP A 287 1.31 2.38 10.78
C ASP A 287 2.27 3.52 10.42
N ARG A 288 1.74 4.69 10.18
CA ARG A 288 2.49 5.92 9.93
C ARG A 288 2.00 6.99 10.89
N PRO A 289 2.48 6.97 12.16
CA PRO A 289 2.10 7.98 13.15
C PRO A 289 2.42 9.39 12.66
N ARG A 290 1.55 10.35 12.97
CA ARG A 290 1.70 11.74 12.53
C ARG A 290 3.03 12.36 12.98
N GLU A 291 3.50 11.96 14.14
CA GLU A 291 4.75 12.39 14.75
C GLU A 291 5.98 12.04 13.92
N LEU A 292 5.89 11.02 13.07
CA LEU A 292 7.00 10.56 12.20
C LEU A 292 6.87 11.04 10.75
N TRP A 293 5.81 11.76 10.40
CA TRP A 293 5.58 12.14 8.99
C TRP A 293 6.69 12.99 8.41
N GLN A 294 7.24 13.93 9.20
CA GLN A 294 8.34 14.78 8.72
C GLN A 294 9.55 13.92 8.34
N ASP A 295 9.97 13.02 9.23
CA ASP A 295 11.12 12.14 8.99
C ASP A 295 10.89 11.22 7.79
N LEU A 296 9.67 10.70 7.63
CA LEU A 296 9.31 9.86 6.47
C LEU A 296 9.30 10.65 5.17
N CYS A 297 8.74 11.85 5.16
CA CYS A 297 8.75 12.74 4.00
C CYS A 297 10.17 13.13 3.62
N ASP A 298 11.00 13.56 4.60
CA ASP A 298 12.40 13.93 4.36
C ASP A 298 13.21 12.76 3.76
N ALA A 299 12.97 11.53 4.26
CA ALA A 299 13.63 10.33 3.72
C ALA A 299 13.21 10.03 2.27
N ILE A 300 11.91 10.15 1.96
CA ILE A 300 11.37 9.96 0.60
C ILE A 300 11.89 11.07 -0.32
N GLU A 301 11.83 12.34 0.10
CA GLU A 301 12.34 13.47 -0.68
C GLU A 301 13.83 13.34 -0.98
N ALA A 302 14.64 13.01 0.03
CA ALA A 302 16.08 12.79 -0.16
C ALA A 302 16.37 11.64 -1.13
N HIS A 303 15.52 10.60 -1.15
CA HIS A 303 15.66 9.47 -2.07
C HIS A 303 15.24 9.82 -3.50
N THR A 304 14.26 10.70 -3.66
CA THR A 304 13.71 11.09 -4.97
C THR A 304 14.40 12.29 -5.63
N ARG A 305 15.42 12.89 -4.98
CA ARG A 305 16.11 14.08 -5.50
C ARG A 305 17.07 13.84 -6.65
N PHE A 306 17.64 12.64 -6.74
CA PHE A 306 18.83 12.36 -7.57
C PHE A 306 18.58 11.27 -8.60
N ALA A 307 17.33 11.00 -8.95
CA ALA A 307 16.97 10.00 -9.97
C ALA A 307 16.43 10.64 -11.25
#